data_ce700bc7bff1f1d0d43a13aedeb790e1
#
_entry.id   ce700bc7bff1f1d0d43a13aedeb790e1
#
_cell.length_a   1.000
_cell.length_b   1.000
_cell.length_c   1.000
_cell.angle_alpha   90.00
_cell.angle_beta   90.00
_cell.angle_gamma   90.00
#
_symmetry.space_group_name_H-M   'P 1'
#
loop_
_entity.id
_entity.type
_entity.pdbx_description
1 polymer ?
#
loop_
_entity_poly.entity_id
_entity_poly.type
_entity_poly.pdbx_seq_one_letter_code
_entity_poly.pdbx_strand_id
1 'polypeptide(L)'
;MQTSTTSANDRRIVDLSHRLDADIPMFPGLPAPESEELVSREASRSHYAGDTTFLIQRYHLVGNSGTYMDTPFHRYADGDDLASLPLAHTVDLPGVVFDATALVSVGRLHVDADDLIDIPVEGRAVLMRTGWDAHWPGPDYLAANPHLTDAAARLLIERGAVLVGIDSWNVDDTNDGH
;
A
#
# COMPACT_ATOMS: atom_id res chain seq x y z
N MET A 1 38.19 2.17 24.52
CA MET A 1 36.78 2.53 24.34
C MET A 1 36.63 2.81 22.83
N GLN A 2 36.28 1.79 22.05
CA GLN A 2 36.10 1.94 20.58
C GLN A 2 34.68 2.41 20.35
N THR A 3 34.53 3.63 19.84
CA THR A 3 33.27 4.16 19.33
C THR A 3 33.00 3.49 17.99
N SER A 4 32.05 2.53 17.96
CA SER A 4 31.53 1.97 16.73
C SER A 4 30.72 3.06 16.03
N THR A 5 31.30 3.65 14.98
CA THR A 5 30.55 4.45 14.02
C THR A 5 29.77 3.51 13.13
N THR A 6 28.47 3.37 13.40
CA THR A 6 27.55 2.70 12.49
C THR A 6 27.53 3.51 11.19
N SER A 7 28.06 2.91 10.11
CA SER A 7 28.09 3.51 8.79
C SER A 7 26.66 3.74 8.29
N ALA A 8 26.40 4.90 7.67
CA ALA A 8 25.13 5.23 7.03
C ALA A 8 24.71 4.25 5.90
N ASN A 9 25.52 3.22 5.64
CA ASN A 9 25.36 2.26 4.55
C ASN A 9 24.69 0.94 4.98
N ASP A 10 24.17 0.84 6.21
CA ASP A 10 23.59 -0.40 6.74
C ASP A 10 22.04 -0.39 6.74
N ARG A 11 21.42 0.53 5.97
CA ARG A 11 19.97 0.54 5.78
C ARG A 11 19.56 -0.60 4.85
N ARG A 12 18.83 -1.56 5.38
CA ARG A 12 18.19 -2.59 4.58
C ARG A 12 16.90 -2.03 3.98
N ILE A 13 16.79 -2.06 2.65
CA ILE A 13 15.54 -1.79 1.95
C ILE A 13 14.77 -3.10 1.85
N VAL A 14 13.49 -3.06 2.24
CA VAL A 14 12.57 -4.20 2.15
C VAL A 14 11.37 -3.75 1.35
N ASP A 15 11.10 -4.44 0.24
CA ASP A 15 9.86 -4.25 -0.52
C ASP A 15 8.74 -4.99 0.20
N LEU A 16 7.69 -4.25 0.56
CA LEU A 16 6.50 -4.78 1.23
C LEU A 16 5.33 -4.96 0.25
N SER A 17 5.55 -4.67 -1.03
CA SER A 17 4.50 -4.77 -2.04
C SER A 17 4.32 -6.20 -2.52
N HIS A 18 3.10 -6.60 -2.78
CA HIS A 18 2.83 -7.74 -3.62
C HIS A 18 3.14 -7.44 -5.09
N ARG A 19 3.48 -8.48 -5.85
CA ARG A 19 3.72 -8.34 -7.27
C ARG A 19 2.44 -7.91 -7.99
N LEU A 20 2.57 -6.92 -8.89
CA LEU A 20 1.48 -6.42 -9.71
C LEU A 20 1.45 -7.20 -11.03
N ASP A 21 0.55 -8.17 -11.13
CA ASP A 21 0.32 -9.01 -12.30
C ASP A 21 -1.13 -8.85 -12.82
N ALA A 22 -1.41 -9.44 -13.98
CA ALA A 22 -2.75 -9.36 -14.60
C ALA A 22 -3.83 -10.18 -13.86
N ASP A 23 -3.45 -11.10 -12.99
CA ASP A 23 -4.33 -12.00 -12.25
C ASP A 23 -4.48 -11.64 -10.76
N ILE A 24 -4.09 -10.42 -10.37
CA ILE A 24 -4.26 -9.97 -8.98
C ILE A 24 -5.75 -9.82 -8.61
N PRO A 25 -6.11 -10.04 -7.35
CA PRO A 25 -7.46 -9.74 -6.88
C PRO A 25 -7.71 -8.23 -6.96
N MET A 26 -8.83 -7.86 -7.60
CA MET A 26 -9.26 -6.48 -7.76
C MET A 26 -10.52 -6.22 -6.95
N PHE A 27 -10.73 -4.97 -6.57
CA PHE A 27 -12.00 -4.55 -6.00
C PHE A 27 -13.14 -4.92 -6.96
N PRO A 28 -14.28 -5.48 -6.47
CA PRO A 28 -15.38 -5.91 -7.32
C PRO A 28 -15.83 -4.81 -8.31
N GLY A 29 -15.81 -5.14 -9.60
CA GLY A 29 -16.19 -4.22 -10.68
C GLY A 29 -15.06 -3.42 -11.29
N LEU A 30 -13.84 -3.45 -10.74
CA LEU A 30 -12.68 -2.84 -11.36
C LEU A 30 -11.96 -3.81 -12.30
N PRO A 31 -11.44 -3.32 -13.46
CA PRO A 31 -10.68 -4.16 -14.38
C PRO A 31 -9.30 -4.51 -13.81
N ALA A 32 -8.82 -5.70 -14.14
CA ALA A 32 -7.45 -6.11 -13.83
C ALA A 32 -6.43 -5.29 -14.63
N PRO A 33 -5.18 -5.19 -14.17
CA PRO A 33 -4.09 -4.60 -14.93
C PRO A 33 -3.86 -5.35 -16.26
N GLU A 34 -3.63 -4.59 -17.33
CA GLU A 34 -3.32 -5.14 -18.65
C GLU A 34 -2.04 -4.50 -19.19
N SER A 35 -1.30 -5.26 -20.01
CA SER A 35 -0.16 -4.72 -20.75
C SER A 35 -0.20 -5.17 -22.20
N GLU A 36 0.25 -4.28 -23.09
CA GLU A 36 0.40 -4.58 -24.52
C GLU A 36 1.75 -4.11 -25.05
N GLU A 37 2.29 -4.81 -26.02
CA GLU A 37 3.49 -4.37 -26.73
C GLU A 37 3.11 -3.36 -27.82
N LEU A 38 3.51 -2.10 -27.65
CA LEU A 38 3.36 -1.07 -28.70
C LEU A 38 4.43 -1.23 -29.78
N VAL A 39 5.66 -1.53 -29.38
CA VAL A 39 6.76 -1.85 -30.28
C VAL A 39 7.46 -3.08 -29.73
N SER A 40 7.32 -4.20 -30.41
CA SER A 40 8.00 -5.44 -30.03
C SER A 40 9.50 -5.37 -30.33
N ARG A 41 10.29 -6.23 -29.70
CA ARG A 41 11.72 -6.37 -30.00
C ARG A 41 11.96 -6.71 -31.46
N GLU A 42 11.09 -7.49 -32.07
CA GLU A 42 11.16 -7.83 -33.49
C GLU A 42 10.94 -6.60 -34.36
N ALA A 43 9.88 -5.83 -34.12
CA ALA A 43 9.58 -4.61 -34.86
C ALA A 43 10.68 -3.55 -34.74
N SER A 44 11.35 -3.48 -33.57
CA SER A 44 12.42 -2.51 -33.30
C SER A 44 13.76 -2.86 -33.98
N ARG A 45 13.94 -4.08 -34.46
CA ARG A 45 15.20 -4.57 -35.02
C ARG A 45 15.74 -3.74 -36.18
N SER A 46 14.85 -3.15 -36.99
CA SER A 46 15.21 -2.32 -38.13
C SER A 46 15.67 -0.90 -37.76
N HIS A 47 15.54 -0.47 -36.51
CA HIS A 47 15.87 0.89 -36.08
C HIS A 47 17.35 1.10 -35.79
N TYR A 48 18.08 0.02 -35.52
CA TYR A 48 19.50 0.08 -35.15
C TYR A 48 20.31 -0.93 -35.97
N ALA A 49 21.62 -0.67 -36.07
CA ALA A 49 22.55 -1.63 -36.67
C ALA A 49 22.88 -2.75 -35.65
N GLY A 50 23.17 -3.94 -36.17
CA GLY A 50 23.53 -5.10 -35.35
C GLY A 50 22.31 -5.74 -34.67
N ASP A 51 22.53 -6.29 -33.48
CA ASP A 51 21.51 -7.04 -32.74
C ASP A 51 20.77 -6.21 -31.67
N THR A 52 20.94 -4.89 -31.71
CA THR A 52 20.27 -3.98 -30.76
C THR A 52 18.77 -3.93 -31.05
N THR A 53 17.99 -4.19 -30.01
CA THR A 53 16.51 -4.09 -30.06
C THR A 53 15.99 -3.37 -28.80
N PHE A 54 14.78 -2.89 -28.88
CA PHE A 54 14.07 -2.34 -27.71
C PHE A 54 12.62 -2.81 -27.68
N LEU A 55 12.00 -2.70 -26.53
CA LEU A 55 10.58 -3.00 -26.27
C LEU A 55 9.92 -1.75 -25.72
N ILE A 56 8.77 -1.37 -26.27
CA ILE A 56 7.89 -0.35 -25.68
C ILE A 56 6.57 -1.01 -25.35
N GLN A 57 6.18 -0.91 -24.07
CA GLN A 57 4.92 -1.46 -23.57
C GLN A 57 3.99 -0.33 -23.16
N ARG A 58 2.70 -0.59 -23.25
CA ARG A 58 1.64 0.20 -22.64
C ARG A 58 1.03 -0.58 -21.50
N TYR A 59 0.74 0.12 -20.42
CA TYR A 59 0.06 -0.44 -19.26
C TYR A 59 -1.28 0.25 -19.08
N HIS A 60 -2.33 -0.55 -18.84
CA HIS A 60 -3.66 -0.10 -18.45
C HIS A 60 -3.89 -0.61 -17.03
N LEU A 61 -4.03 0.29 -16.08
CA LEU A 61 -4.30 -0.07 -14.69
C LEU A 61 -5.10 1.04 -14.01
N VAL A 62 -5.91 0.65 -13.04
CA VAL A 62 -6.55 1.58 -12.11
C VAL A 62 -5.58 1.89 -10.97
N GLY A 63 -5.67 3.09 -10.40
CA GLY A 63 -4.81 3.50 -9.29
C GLY A 63 -4.90 2.58 -8.07
N ASN A 64 -6.05 1.95 -7.87
CA ASN A 64 -6.34 1.01 -6.77
C ASN A 64 -5.95 -0.44 -7.13
N SER A 65 -4.77 -0.64 -7.70
CA SER A 65 -4.26 -1.95 -8.09
C SER A 65 -3.08 -2.39 -7.22
N GLY A 66 -3.15 -3.58 -6.64
CA GLY A 66 -2.09 -4.14 -5.80
C GLY A 66 -1.83 -3.35 -4.53
N THR A 67 -0.56 -3.14 -4.18
CA THR A 67 -0.16 -2.29 -3.04
C THR A 67 -0.05 -0.85 -3.51
N TYR A 68 -0.90 0.02 -3.02
CA TYR A 68 -1.01 1.41 -3.48
C TYR A 68 -1.28 2.37 -2.31
N MET A 69 -1.36 3.64 -2.60
CA MET A 69 -1.64 4.70 -1.64
C MET A 69 -2.73 5.61 -2.19
N ASP A 70 -3.73 5.91 -1.36
CA ASP A 70 -4.69 6.96 -1.62
C ASP A 70 -4.26 8.28 -0.95
N THR A 71 -4.65 9.39 -1.58
CA THR A 71 -4.50 10.73 -1.04
C THR A 71 -5.88 11.29 -0.68
N PRO A 72 -5.97 12.42 0.05
CA PRO A 72 -7.25 13.05 0.37
C PRO A 72 -8.16 13.27 -0.85
N PHE A 73 -7.59 13.51 -2.04
CA PHE A 73 -8.36 13.68 -3.27
C PHE A 73 -9.22 12.47 -3.65
N HIS A 74 -8.85 11.27 -3.18
CA HIS A 74 -9.66 10.07 -3.42
C HIS A 74 -11.11 10.22 -2.87
N ARG A 75 -11.27 10.91 -1.75
CA ARG A 75 -12.58 11.11 -1.09
C ARG A 75 -13.08 12.56 -1.14
N TYR A 76 -12.19 13.55 -1.21
CA TYR A 76 -12.49 14.96 -1.10
C TYR A 76 -12.04 15.69 -2.35
N ALA A 77 -12.99 16.29 -3.09
CA ALA A 77 -12.71 16.94 -4.38
C ALA A 77 -11.73 18.13 -4.28
N ASP A 78 -11.59 18.72 -3.10
CA ASP A 78 -10.67 19.81 -2.76
C ASP A 78 -9.45 19.33 -1.96
N GLY A 79 -9.29 18.02 -1.78
CA GLY A 79 -8.13 17.43 -1.12
C GLY A 79 -6.89 17.39 -2.00
N ASP A 80 -5.73 17.25 -1.39
CA ASP A 80 -4.46 17.08 -2.11
C ASP A 80 -4.45 15.77 -2.91
N ASP A 81 -4.09 15.88 -4.19
CA ASP A 81 -3.79 14.73 -5.03
C ASP A 81 -2.32 14.27 -4.84
N LEU A 82 -1.96 13.17 -5.51
CA LEU A 82 -0.60 12.62 -5.39
C LEU A 82 0.48 13.58 -5.92
N ALA A 83 0.14 14.47 -6.85
CA ALA A 83 1.11 15.42 -7.43
C ALA A 83 1.35 16.63 -6.53
N SER A 84 0.36 17.03 -5.73
CA SER A 84 0.44 18.14 -4.79
C SER A 84 0.90 17.72 -3.39
N LEU A 85 0.78 16.42 -3.04
CA LEU A 85 1.20 15.92 -1.73
C LEU A 85 2.72 16.06 -1.53
N PRO A 86 3.19 16.69 -0.43
CA PRO A 86 4.61 16.78 -0.15
C PRO A 86 5.28 15.39 -0.03
N LEU A 87 6.40 15.18 -0.72
CA LEU A 87 7.15 13.91 -0.65
C LEU A 87 7.52 13.51 0.79
N ALA A 88 7.72 14.47 1.67
CA ALA A 88 7.98 14.21 3.08
C ALA A 88 6.85 13.45 3.81
N HIS A 89 5.65 13.40 3.23
CA HIS A 89 4.53 12.64 3.76
C HIS A 89 4.51 11.18 3.27
N THR A 90 5.41 10.79 2.39
CA THR A 90 5.42 9.44 1.78
C THR A 90 6.78 8.77 1.80
N VAL A 91 7.87 9.52 1.99
CA VAL A 91 9.24 9.01 1.87
C VAL A 91 9.98 9.16 3.20
N ASP A 92 10.70 8.09 3.58
CA ASP A 92 11.59 8.03 4.75
C ASP A 92 10.92 8.44 6.08
N LEU A 93 9.62 8.18 6.21
CA LEU A 93 8.87 8.44 7.44
C LEU A 93 9.32 7.51 8.55
N PRO A 94 9.46 8.01 9.80
CA PRO A 94 9.51 7.13 10.94
C PRO A 94 8.27 6.23 10.96
N GLY A 95 8.44 4.91 11.04
CA GLY A 95 7.35 3.96 11.04
C GLY A 95 7.07 3.37 12.43
N VAL A 96 5.84 3.03 12.69
CA VAL A 96 5.43 2.15 13.78
C VAL A 96 4.49 1.08 13.24
N VAL A 97 4.68 -0.17 13.67
CA VAL A 97 3.81 -1.28 13.31
C VAL A 97 2.98 -1.66 14.52
N PHE A 98 1.66 -1.65 14.34
CA PHE A 98 0.72 -2.27 15.27
C PHE A 98 0.44 -3.70 14.81
N ASP A 99 0.76 -4.70 15.61
CA ASP A 99 0.51 -6.10 15.31
C ASP A 99 -0.90 -6.50 15.75
N ALA A 100 -1.83 -6.54 14.81
CA ALA A 100 -3.22 -6.93 14.99
C ALA A 100 -3.48 -8.43 14.74
N THR A 101 -2.44 -9.24 14.48
CA THR A 101 -2.62 -10.66 14.14
C THR A 101 -3.34 -11.46 15.24
N ALA A 102 -3.11 -11.11 16.51
CA ALA A 102 -3.80 -11.74 17.64
C ALA A 102 -5.31 -11.44 17.64
N LEU A 103 -5.72 -10.23 17.24
CA LEU A 103 -7.13 -9.85 17.12
C LEU A 103 -7.81 -10.65 16.02
N VAL A 104 -7.19 -10.71 14.84
CA VAL A 104 -7.70 -11.43 13.68
C VAL A 104 -7.79 -12.93 13.97
N SER A 105 -6.84 -13.51 14.70
CA SER A 105 -6.83 -14.94 15.05
C SER A 105 -8.01 -15.37 15.92
N VAL A 106 -8.63 -14.46 16.66
CA VAL A 106 -9.83 -14.72 17.45
C VAL A 106 -11.11 -14.25 16.76
N GLY A 107 -11.04 -13.90 15.47
CA GLY A 107 -12.18 -13.49 14.64
C GLY A 107 -12.60 -12.02 14.77
N ARG A 108 -11.79 -11.19 15.44
CA ARG A 108 -12.02 -9.74 15.49
C ARG A 108 -11.33 -9.07 14.31
N LEU A 109 -12.11 -8.67 13.32
CA LEU A 109 -11.62 -8.08 12.06
C LEU A 109 -11.45 -6.56 12.11
N HIS A 110 -11.62 -5.91 13.25
CA HIS A 110 -11.45 -4.47 13.38
C HIS A 110 -10.38 -4.12 14.41
N VAL A 111 -9.67 -3.05 14.14
CA VAL A 111 -8.77 -2.36 15.07
C VAL A 111 -9.48 -1.11 15.56
N ASP A 112 -9.65 -0.98 16.88
CA ASP A 112 -10.36 0.13 17.49
C ASP A 112 -9.40 1.16 18.12
N ALA A 113 -9.91 2.33 18.50
CA ALA A 113 -9.14 3.39 19.14
C ALA A 113 -8.41 2.92 20.39
N ASP A 114 -9.07 2.10 21.22
CA ASP A 114 -8.47 1.57 22.47
C ASP A 114 -7.24 0.68 22.22
N ASP A 115 -7.17 0.00 21.07
CA ASP A 115 -6.01 -0.80 20.69
C ASP A 115 -4.77 0.05 20.38
N LEU A 116 -4.98 1.31 19.98
CA LEU A 116 -3.95 2.22 19.48
C LEU A 116 -3.53 3.28 20.50
N ILE A 117 -4.13 3.27 21.70
CA ILE A 117 -3.96 4.36 22.67
C ILE A 117 -2.51 4.57 23.11
N ASP A 118 -1.73 3.50 23.23
CA ASP A 118 -0.34 3.53 23.68
C ASP A 118 0.69 3.60 22.52
N ILE A 119 0.23 3.65 21.26
CA ILE A 119 1.12 3.67 20.09
C ILE A 119 1.65 5.10 19.86
N PRO A 120 2.96 5.31 19.67
CA PRO A 120 3.52 6.61 19.34
C PRO A 120 3.27 6.94 17.86
N VAL A 121 2.25 7.71 17.54
CA VAL A 121 1.78 7.96 16.16
C VAL A 121 2.20 9.29 15.58
N GLU A 122 2.50 10.31 16.40
CA GLU A 122 2.80 11.67 15.96
C GLU A 122 3.97 11.71 14.94
N GLY A 123 3.73 12.29 13.76
CA GLY A 123 4.72 12.43 12.69
C GLY A 123 5.15 11.12 12.03
N ARG A 124 4.36 10.03 12.16
CA ARG A 124 4.77 8.69 11.73
C ARG A 124 3.86 8.10 10.66
N ALA A 125 4.41 7.13 9.95
CA ALA A 125 3.63 6.12 9.26
C ALA A 125 3.20 5.04 10.28
N VAL A 126 1.89 4.78 10.37
CA VAL A 126 1.31 3.77 11.26
C VAL A 126 0.81 2.62 10.41
N LEU A 127 1.43 1.45 10.54
CA LEU A 127 1.15 0.27 9.72
C LEU A 127 0.44 -0.79 10.59
N MET A 128 -0.75 -1.19 10.15
CA MET A 128 -1.53 -2.26 10.77
C MET A 128 -1.14 -3.59 10.14
N ARG A 129 -0.50 -4.46 10.91
CA ARG A 129 -0.18 -5.81 10.49
C ARG A 129 -1.29 -6.75 10.96
N THR A 130 -2.18 -7.13 10.06
CA THR A 130 -3.27 -8.07 10.34
C THR A 130 -2.91 -9.51 10.00
N GLY A 131 -1.89 -9.71 9.14
CA GLY A 131 -1.51 -10.99 8.56
C GLY A 131 -2.45 -11.45 7.46
N TRP A 132 -3.36 -10.57 7.00
CA TRP A 132 -4.34 -10.89 5.96
C TRP A 132 -3.69 -11.01 4.58
N ASP A 133 -2.55 -10.39 4.36
CA ASP A 133 -1.71 -10.50 3.17
C ASP A 133 -1.36 -11.97 2.82
N ALA A 134 -1.33 -12.87 3.80
CA ALA A 134 -1.10 -14.30 3.58
C ALA A 134 -2.17 -14.97 2.69
N HIS A 135 -3.34 -14.34 2.51
CA HIS A 135 -4.41 -14.81 1.61
C HIS A 135 -4.19 -14.37 0.15
N TRP A 136 -3.26 -13.44 -0.11
CA TRP A 136 -2.93 -12.97 -1.46
C TRP A 136 -2.20 -14.05 -2.28
N PRO A 137 -2.47 -14.23 -3.61
CA PRO A 137 -3.55 -13.60 -4.39
C PRO A 137 -4.83 -14.45 -4.45
N GLY A 138 -5.04 -15.30 -3.45
CA GLY A 138 -6.15 -16.24 -3.42
C GLY A 138 -7.53 -15.58 -3.29
N PRO A 139 -8.60 -16.35 -3.57
CA PRO A 139 -9.98 -15.84 -3.52
C PRO A 139 -10.39 -15.38 -2.11
N ASP A 140 -9.78 -15.97 -1.07
CA ASP A 140 -10.07 -15.65 0.32
C ASP A 140 -9.60 -14.24 0.72
N TYR A 141 -8.69 -13.62 -0.06
CA TYR A 141 -8.21 -12.27 0.21
C TYR A 141 -9.34 -11.24 0.24
N LEU A 142 -10.32 -11.38 -0.65
CA LEU A 142 -11.51 -10.52 -0.73
C LEU A 142 -12.72 -11.02 0.09
N ALA A 143 -12.59 -12.18 0.77
CA ALA A 143 -13.70 -12.80 1.48
C ALA A 143 -14.03 -12.11 2.81
N ALA A 144 -13.04 -11.47 3.43
CA ALA A 144 -13.21 -10.66 4.62
C ALA A 144 -12.22 -9.50 4.59
N ASN A 145 -12.36 -8.55 5.52
CA ASN A 145 -11.55 -7.34 5.49
C ASN A 145 -11.24 -6.88 6.92
N PRO A 146 -10.08 -7.26 7.45
CA PRO A 146 -9.55 -6.54 8.60
C PRO A 146 -9.39 -5.05 8.30
N HIS A 147 -9.91 -4.19 9.18
CA HIS A 147 -10.05 -2.75 8.93
C HIS A 147 -9.87 -1.92 10.19
N LEU A 148 -9.81 -0.60 10.05
CA LEU A 148 -9.89 0.36 11.14
C LEU A 148 -11.33 0.76 11.37
N THR A 149 -11.71 0.97 12.64
CA THR A 149 -12.98 1.67 12.96
C THR A 149 -12.83 3.17 12.71
N ASP A 150 -13.96 3.88 12.53
CA ASP A 150 -13.99 5.35 12.48
C ASP A 150 -13.32 5.99 13.71
N ALA A 151 -13.54 5.42 14.90
CA ALA A 151 -12.90 5.89 16.13
C ALA A 151 -11.36 5.74 16.08
N ALA A 152 -10.86 4.64 15.55
CA ALA A 152 -9.42 4.44 15.36
C ALA A 152 -8.83 5.43 14.34
N ALA A 153 -9.51 5.63 13.22
CA ALA A 153 -9.07 6.58 12.20
C ALA A 153 -9.01 8.02 12.74
N ARG A 154 -10.03 8.45 13.49
CA ARG A 154 -10.06 9.76 14.15
C ARG A 154 -8.93 9.92 15.16
N LEU A 155 -8.70 8.92 16.01
CA LEU A 155 -7.59 8.92 16.96
C LEU A 155 -6.25 9.15 16.26
N LEU A 156 -6.00 8.44 15.15
CA LEU A 156 -4.75 8.56 14.40
C LEU A 156 -4.58 9.97 13.82
N ILE A 157 -5.65 10.55 13.25
CA ILE A 157 -5.64 11.93 12.73
C ILE A 157 -5.37 12.92 13.86
N GLU A 158 -6.12 12.85 14.96
CA GLU A 158 -6.00 13.77 16.11
C GLU A 158 -4.61 13.71 16.74
N ARG A 159 -3.97 12.54 16.73
CA ARG A 159 -2.62 12.33 17.27
C ARG A 159 -1.50 12.56 16.25
N GLY A 160 -1.82 13.03 15.04
CA GLY A 160 -0.87 13.46 14.04
C GLY A 160 -0.14 12.35 13.30
N ALA A 161 -0.79 11.21 13.05
CA ALA A 161 -0.28 10.23 12.09
C ALA A 161 -0.20 10.86 10.69
N VAL A 162 0.90 10.64 9.98
CA VAL A 162 1.13 11.21 8.63
C VAL A 162 0.63 10.28 7.54
N LEU A 163 0.80 8.97 7.73
CA LEU A 163 0.38 7.93 6.82
C LEU A 163 -0.17 6.76 7.63
N VAL A 164 -1.20 6.13 7.11
CA VAL A 164 -1.75 4.89 7.67
C VAL A 164 -1.72 3.83 6.59
N GLY A 165 -1.29 2.62 6.94
CA GLY A 165 -1.27 1.47 6.03
C GLY A 165 -1.80 0.21 6.72
N ILE A 166 -2.31 -0.71 5.91
CA ILE A 166 -2.82 -2.00 6.34
C ILE A 166 -2.46 -3.07 5.30
N ASP A 167 -2.32 -4.31 5.72
CA ASP A 167 -2.03 -5.45 4.86
C ASP A 167 -3.29 -6.23 4.41
N SER A 168 -4.48 -5.66 4.63
CA SER A 168 -5.75 -6.11 4.05
C SER A 168 -6.09 -5.32 2.78
N TRP A 169 -7.17 -5.69 2.10
CA TRP A 169 -7.54 -5.10 0.81
C TRP A 169 -8.27 -3.76 0.90
N ASN A 170 -8.70 -3.34 2.09
CA ASN A 170 -9.25 -2.03 2.34
C ASN A 170 -9.00 -1.58 3.79
N VAL A 171 -8.86 -0.28 4.01
CA VAL A 171 -8.58 0.29 5.33
C VAL A 171 -9.83 0.46 6.17
N ASP A 172 -10.99 0.67 5.55
CA ASP A 172 -12.31 0.83 6.17
C ASP A 172 -13.18 -0.43 5.97
N ASP A 173 -14.30 -0.51 6.70
CA ASP A 173 -15.24 -1.64 6.58
C ASP A 173 -15.98 -1.56 5.23
N THR A 174 -15.72 -2.53 4.37
CA THR A 174 -16.36 -2.61 3.05
C THR A 174 -17.86 -3.00 3.10
N ASN A 175 -18.35 -3.42 4.27
CA ASN A 175 -19.77 -3.71 4.49
C ASN A 175 -20.54 -2.52 5.06
N ASP A 176 -19.82 -1.48 5.52
CA ASP A 176 -20.43 -0.24 5.96
C ASP A 176 -20.65 0.67 4.74
N GLY A 177 -21.88 0.90 4.36
CA GLY A 177 -22.26 1.72 3.19
C GLY A 177 -22.20 3.24 3.43
N HIS A 178 -21.47 3.71 4.47
CA HIS A 178 -21.40 5.12 4.88
C HIS A 178 -20.06 5.78 4.59
#